data_4db5ffd0d01d109b23ce493c1c02d387
#
_entry.id   4db5ffd0d01d109b23ce493c1c02d387
#
_cell.length_a   1.000
_cell.length_b   1.000
_cell.length_c   1.000
_cell.angle_alpha   90.00
_cell.angle_beta   90.00
_cell.angle_gamma   90.00
#
_symmetry.space_group_name_H-M   'P 1'
#
loop_
_entity.id
_entity.type
_entity.pdbx_description
1 polymer ?
#
loop_
_entity_poly.entity_id
_entity_poly.type
_entity_poly.pdbx_seq_one_letter_code
_entity_poly.pdbx_strand_id
1 'polypeptide(L)'
;MKNSHKFLSLVLITFFFSVLPVFSQSLEAGSVAPDFSLLLQENGKAGDKTVNLSSYKGKVLFLHFWATWCPPCKKELPHMEALARKLAEQGDNAKMKFLAVCISDSQKALTSFMQNNGYTFPSALDEPGKVAMAYGIQGVPTSILISPEGRILKIQVGMMSQKQLEKFVADYQ
;
A
#
# COMPACT_ATOMS: atom_id res chain seq x y z
N MET A 1 -55.97 55.18 -26.10
CA MET A 1 -54.60 55.13 -25.67
C MET A 1 -54.52 53.97 -24.69
N LYS A 2 -53.98 52.79 -25.12
CA LYS A 2 -53.89 51.52 -24.33
C LYS A 2 -52.42 51.26 -23.97
N ASN A 3 -52.08 51.47 -22.71
CA ASN A 3 -50.75 51.13 -22.20
C ASN A 3 -50.68 49.61 -21.89
N SER A 4 -49.84 48.90 -22.64
CA SER A 4 -49.56 47.50 -22.43
C SER A 4 -48.29 47.38 -21.59
N HIS A 5 -48.41 47.06 -20.30
CA HIS A 5 -47.29 46.72 -19.41
C HIS A 5 -46.89 45.26 -19.62
N LYS A 6 -45.76 45.03 -20.31
CA LYS A 6 -45.16 43.75 -20.43
C LYS A 6 -44.40 43.43 -19.13
N PHE A 7 -44.93 42.55 -18.31
CA PHE A 7 -44.21 41.97 -17.17
C PHE A 7 -43.13 41.00 -17.68
N LEU A 8 -41.88 41.40 -17.54
CA LEU A 8 -40.71 40.56 -17.81
C LEU A 8 -40.43 39.72 -16.56
N SER A 9 -40.87 38.45 -16.59
CA SER A 9 -40.63 37.52 -15.49
C SER A 9 -39.18 37.02 -15.55
N LEU A 10 -38.33 37.51 -14.65
CA LEU A 10 -36.93 37.09 -14.51
C LEU A 10 -36.89 35.76 -13.71
N VAL A 11 -36.74 34.67 -14.42
CA VAL A 11 -36.54 33.34 -13.78
C VAL A 11 -35.08 33.25 -13.33
N LEU A 12 -34.86 33.41 -12.03
CA LEU A 12 -33.57 33.13 -11.35
C LEU A 12 -33.39 31.62 -11.23
N ILE A 13 -32.60 31.06 -12.14
CA ILE A 13 -32.14 29.66 -12.01
C ILE A 13 -31.00 29.63 -10.99
N THR A 14 -31.31 29.29 -9.76
CA THR A 14 -30.29 29.00 -8.72
C THR A 14 -29.63 27.65 -9.01
N PHE A 15 -28.41 27.70 -9.52
CA PHE A 15 -27.57 26.53 -9.70
C PHE A 15 -27.12 26.06 -8.32
N PHE A 16 -27.78 25.02 -7.80
CA PHE A 16 -27.37 24.34 -6.55
C PHE A 16 -26.13 23.48 -6.85
N PHE A 17 -24.96 24.05 -6.58
CA PHE A 17 -23.70 23.32 -6.69
C PHE A 17 -23.64 22.34 -5.51
N SER A 18 -24.08 21.10 -5.73
CA SER A 18 -23.90 20.01 -4.74
C SER A 18 -22.41 19.70 -4.63
N VAL A 19 -21.77 20.24 -3.61
CA VAL A 19 -20.43 19.82 -3.19
C VAL A 19 -20.59 18.45 -2.53
N LEU A 20 -20.30 17.40 -3.29
CA LEU A 20 -20.19 16.06 -2.74
C LEU A 20 -18.98 16.03 -1.78
N PRO A 21 -19.13 15.59 -0.53
CA PRO A 21 -17.99 15.44 0.35
C PRO A 21 -17.05 14.40 -0.24
N VAL A 22 -15.82 14.78 -0.54
CA VAL A 22 -14.73 13.85 -0.83
C VAL A 22 -14.41 13.17 0.48
N PHE A 23 -15.01 11.99 0.69
CA PHE A 23 -14.61 11.12 1.79
C PHE A 23 -13.18 10.64 1.50
N SER A 24 -12.20 11.23 2.14
CA SER A 24 -10.89 10.60 2.32
C SER A 24 -11.14 9.36 3.17
N GLN A 25 -11.25 8.19 2.54
CA GLN A 25 -11.40 6.93 3.27
C GLN A 25 -10.09 6.67 3.99
N SER A 26 -10.08 6.86 5.31
CA SER A 26 -9.05 6.27 6.16
C SER A 26 -9.15 4.75 5.99
N LEU A 27 -8.03 4.10 5.68
CA LEU A 27 -8.00 2.65 5.60
C LEU A 27 -8.29 2.06 6.98
N GLU A 28 -9.33 1.26 7.06
CA GLU A 28 -9.75 0.59 8.28
C GLU A 28 -9.85 -0.92 8.03
N ALA A 29 -9.75 -1.71 9.10
CA ALA A 29 -10.00 -3.13 9.03
C ALA A 29 -11.40 -3.40 8.46
N GLY A 30 -11.51 -4.32 7.49
CA GLY A 30 -12.73 -4.65 6.77
C GLY A 30 -12.92 -3.86 5.46
N SER A 31 -12.24 -2.72 5.25
CA SER A 31 -12.33 -1.97 4.00
C SER A 31 -11.69 -2.73 2.83
N VAL A 32 -12.12 -2.42 1.60
CA VAL A 32 -11.49 -2.96 0.39
C VAL A 32 -10.11 -2.31 0.23
N ALA A 33 -9.08 -3.13 0.04
CA ALA A 33 -7.73 -2.64 -0.21
C ALA A 33 -7.67 -1.96 -1.59
N PRO A 34 -7.07 -0.76 -1.70
CA PRO A 34 -6.83 -0.13 -2.99
C PRO A 34 -5.99 -1.03 -3.90
N ASP A 35 -6.35 -1.09 -5.18
CA ASP A 35 -5.52 -1.80 -6.16
C ASP A 35 -4.24 -1.02 -6.45
N PHE A 36 -3.21 -1.76 -6.85
CA PHE A 36 -1.93 -1.19 -7.25
C PHE A 36 -1.35 -1.96 -8.44
N SER A 37 -0.42 -1.31 -9.15
CA SER A 37 0.37 -1.90 -10.21
C SER A 37 1.79 -1.37 -10.10
N LEU A 38 2.74 -2.22 -9.71
CA LEU A 38 4.11 -1.85 -9.42
C LEU A 38 5.09 -2.82 -10.09
N LEU A 39 6.26 -2.33 -10.50
CA LEU A 39 7.35 -3.17 -10.96
C LEU A 39 8.02 -3.86 -9.77
N LEU A 40 8.03 -5.19 -9.82
CA LEU A 40 8.65 -6.02 -8.79
C LEU A 40 10.18 -5.99 -8.94
N GLN A 41 10.85 -5.92 -7.81
CA GLN A 41 12.27 -6.19 -7.69
C GLN A 41 12.46 -7.49 -6.93
N GLU A 42 13.27 -8.37 -7.49
CA GLU A 42 13.62 -9.65 -6.87
C GLU A 42 15.13 -9.72 -6.69
N ASN A 43 15.56 -10.18 -5.52
CA ASN A 43 16.98 -10.32 -5.17
C ASN A 43 17.80 -9.02 -5.38
N GLY A 44 17.21 -7.87 -5.06
CA GLY A 44 17.86 -6.56 -5.19
C GLY A 44 18.14 -6.13 -6.63
N LYS A 45 17.49 -6.74 -7.62
CA LYS A 45 17.59 -6.34 -9.03
C LYS A 45 16.24 -5.77 -9.50
N ALA A 46 16.30 -4.74 -10.34
CA ALA A 46 15.11 -4.27 -11.03
C ALA A 46 14.59 -5.39 -11.93
N GLY A 47 13.34 -5.80 -11.69
CA GLY A 47 12.65 -6.76 -12.54
C GLY A 47 11.86 -6.07 -13.65
N ASP A 48 11.39 -6.84 -14.59
CA ASP A 48 10.45 -6.45 -15.64
C ASP A 48 9.02 -6.88 -15.36
N LYS A 49 8.84 -7.65 -14.27
CA LYS A 49 7.56 -8.19 -13.85
C LYS A 49 6.73 -7.16 -13.07
N THR A 50 5.55 -6.88 -13.57
CA THR A 50 4.55 -6.09 -12.85
C THR A 50 3.74 -6.98 -11.89
N VAL A 51 3.50 -6.49 -10.68
CA VAL A 51 2.62 -7.10 -9.69
C VAL A 51 1.49 -6.14 -9.34
N ASN A 52 0.30 -6.68 -9.16
CA ASN A 52 -0.91 -5.96 -8.76
C ASN A 52 -1.51 -6.66 -7.53
N LEU A 53 -2.44 -6.03 -6.84
CA LEU A 53 -3.15 -6.67 -5.72
C LEU A 53 -3.77 -8.02 -6.14
N SER A 54 -4.32 -8.11 -7.36
CA SER A 54 -4.91 -9.33 -7.89
C SER A 54 -3.92 -10.50 -8.06
N SER A 55 -2.61 -10.22 -8.13
CA SER A 55 -1.55 -11.25 -8.17
C SER A 55 -1.46 -12.07 -6.87
N TYR A 56 -2.08 -11.58 -5.81
CA TYR A 56 -2.07 -12.19 -4.47
C TYR A 56 -3.42 -12.80 -4.06
N LYS A 57 -4.43 -12.81 -4.96
CA LYS A 57 -5.74 -13.43 -4.69
C LYS A 57 -5.59 -14.88 -4.22
N GLY A 58 -6.40 -15.28 -3.24
CA GLY A 58 -6.37 -16.61 -2.64
C GLY A 58 -5.30 -16.79 -1.56
N LYS A 59 -4.49 -15.77 -1.30
CA LYS A 59 -3.47 -15.74 -0.23
C LYS A 59 -3.63 -14.48 0.60
N VAL A 60 -3.25 -14.54 1.85
CA VAL A 60 -3.06 -13.31 2.64
C VAL A 60 -1.84 -12.57 2.09
N LEU A 61 -1.94 -11.26 1.89
CA LEU A 61 -0.79 -10.42 1.53
C LEU A 61 -0.32 -9.64 2.76
N PHE A 62 0.96 -9.82 3.11
CA PHE A 62 1.68 -8.91 3.99
C PHE A 62 2.28 -7.80 3.14
N LEU A 63 1.69 -6.61 3.18
CA LEU A 63 2.12 -5.42 2.46
C LEU A 63 2.87 -4.49 3.42
N HIS A 64 4.16 -4.21 3.14
CA HIS A 64 5.03 -3.44 4.02
C HIS A 64 5.56 -2.18 3.33
N PHE A 65 5.16 -1.01 3.82
CA PHE A 65 5.65 0.28 3.33
C PHE A 65 6.90 0.71 4.11
N TRP A 66 7.95 1.06 3.38
CA TRP A 66 9.25 1.40 3.95
C TRP A 66 10.04 2.36 3.04
N ALA A 67 11.24 2.80 3.48
CA ALA A 67 12.16 3.57 2.66
C ALA A 67 13.61 3.33 3.07
N THR A 68 14.55 3.50 2.14
CA THR A 68 15.99 3.28 2.41
C THR A 68 16.57 4.33 3.36
N TRP A 69 15.99 5.51 3.43
CA TRP A 69 16.40 6.60 4.32
C TRP A 69 15.74 6.56 5.71
N CYS A 70 14.83 5.61 5.97
CA CYS A 70 14.04 5.52 7.20
C CYS A 70 14.78 4.72 8.30
N PRO A 71 15.27 5.35 9.40
CA PRO A 71 16.02 4.62 10.42
C PRO A 71 15.24 3.53 11.16
N PRO A 72 13.95 3.72 11.57
CA PRO A 72 13.18 2.64 12.18
C PRO A 72 12.91 1.49 11.21
N CYS A 73 12.70 1.78 9.91
CA CYS A 73 12.57 0.73 8.90
C CYS A 73 13.82 -0.15 8.85
N LYS A 74 15.02 0.45 8.78
CA LYS A 74 16.29 -0.30 8.74
C LYS A 74 16.46 -1.26 9.92
N LYS A 75 15.98 -0.87 11.11
CA LYS A 75 16.02 -1.74 12.31
C LYS A 75 15.08 -2.93 12.20
N GLU A 76 13.96 -2.78 11.49
CA GLU A 76 12.94 -3.80 11.34
C GLU A 76 13.23 -4.77 10.17
N LEU A 77 13.91 -4.30 9.10
CA LEU A 77 14.14 -5.07 7.88
C LEU A 77 14.74 -6.46 8.08
N PRO A 78 15.66 -6.73 9.04
CA PRO A 78 16.12 -8.10 9.29
C PRO A 78 14.98 -9.06 9.65
N HIS A 79 13.96 -8.60 10.37
CA HIS A 79 12.80 -9.41 10.73
C HIS A 79 11.89 -9.63 9.51
N MET A 80 11.77 -8.62 8.64
CA MET A 80 11.03 -8.70 7.38
C MET A 80 11.68 -9.69 6.41
N GLU A 81 13.02 -9.66 6.30
CA GLU A 81 13.77 -10.63 5.50
C GLU A 81 13.57 -12.07 6.01
N ALA A 82 13.65 -12.28 7.33
CA ALA A 82 13.44 -13.59 7.92
C ALA A 82 12.01 -14.12 7.63
N LEU A 83 11.00 -13.27 7.76
CA LEU A 83 9.62 -13.61 7.42
C LEU A 83 9.48 -13.96 5.93
N ALA A 84 9.99 -13.11 5.05
CA ALA A 84 9.88 -13.31 3.60
C ALA A 84 10.57 -14.59 3.14
N ARG A 85 11.75 -14.91 3.69
CA ARG A 85 12.46 -16.20 3.43
C ARG A 85 11.65 -17.39 3.89
N LYS A 86 11.13 -17.37 5.12
CA LYS A 86 10.28 -18.44 5.64
C LYS A 86 9.08 -18.71 4.72
N LEU A 87 8.44 -17.65 4.22
CA LEU A 87 7.31 -17.77 3.29
C LEU A 87 7.75 -18.29 1.90
N ALA A 88 8.91 -17.89 1.43
CA ALA A 88 9.48 -18.38 0.16
C ALA A 88 9.81 -19.86 0.23
N GLU A 89 10.37 -20.37 1.35
CA GLU A 89 10.65 -21.79 1.59
C GLU A 89 9.38 -22.65 1.56
N GLN A 90 8.22 -22.10 1.97
CA GLN A 90 6.94 -22.78 1.90
C GLN A 90 6.37 -22.84 0.46
N GLY A 91 6.89 -22.01 -0.45
CA GLY A 91 6.48 -21.97 -1.85
C GLY A 91 4.97 -21.72 -2.02
N ASP A 92 4.31 -22.60 -2.81
CA ASP A 92 2.86 -22.50 -3.05
C ASP A 92 2.01 -22.94 -1.86
N ASN A 93 2.58 -23.65 -0.88
CA ASN A 93 1.89 -24.04 0.34
C ASN A 93 1.76 -22.87 1.33
N ALA A 94 2.55 -21.79 1.16
CA ALA A 94 2.44 -20.62 2.02
C ALA A 94 1.01 -20.04 1.96
N LYS A 95 0.40 -19.85 3.13
CA LYS A 95 -0.92 -19.19 3.24
C LYS A 95 -0.82 -17.68 3.06
N MET A 96 0.38 -17.13 3.21
CA MET A 96 0.66 -15.69 3.10
C MET A 96 1.79 -15.45 2.08
N LYS A 97 1.71 -14.32 1.40
CA LYS A 97 2.77 -13.78 0.53
C LYS A 97 3.24 -12.44 1.09
N PHE A 98 4.48 -12.10 0.80
CA PHE A 98 5.12 -10.86 1.27
C PHE A 98 5.39 -9.93 0.08
N LEU A 99 5.13 -8.64 0.25
CA LEU A 99 5.55 -7.57 -0.67
C LEU A 99 5.94 -6.35 0.15
N ALA A 100 7.17 -5.87 -0.02
CA ALA A 100 7.59 -4.57 0.46
C ALA A 100 7.38 -3.51 -0.62
N VAL A 101 6.89 -2.34 -0.24
CA VAL A 101 6.73 -1.17 -1.13
C VAL A 101 7.64 -0.07 -0.61
N CYS A 102 8.70 0.20 -1.36
CA CYS A 102 9.63 1.28 -1.08
C CYS A 102 9.06 2.59 -1.62
N ILE A 103 8.89 3.58 -0.74
CA ILE A 103 8.30 4.87 -1.08
C ILE A 103 9.33 5.98 -1.04
N SER A 104 9.12 7.01 -1.87
CA SER A 104 9.95 8.23 -1.86
C SER A 104 11.45 7.95 -2.00
N ASP A 105 11.79 7.00 -2.83
CA ASP A 105 13.15 6.56 -3.16
C ASP A 105 13.33 6.48 -4.68
N SER A 106 14.58 6.40 -5.13
CA SER A 106 14.90 6.11 -6.52
C SER A 106 15.19 4.61 -6.72
N GLN A 107 15.02 4.13 -7.95
CA GLN A 107 15.39 2.77 -8.34
C GLN A 107 16.85 2.43 -7.96
N LYS A 108 17.78 3.37 -8.19
CA LYS A 108 19.20 3.20 -7.85
C LYS A 108 19.41 3.05 -6.35
N ALA A 109 18.76 3.89 -5.54
CA ALA A 109 18.88 3.84 -4.08
C ALA A 109 18.35 2.52 -3.53
N LEU A 110 17.15 2.10 -3.95
CA LEU A 110 16.55 0.83 -3.54
C LEU A 110 17.43 -0.36 -3.92
N THR A 111 17.85 -0.45 -5.19
CA THR A 111 18.71 -1.55 -5.67
C THR A 111 20.02 -1.62 -4.89
N SER A 112 20.71 -0.49 -4.73
CA SER A 112 21.98 -0.45 -4.00
C SER A 112 21.78 -0.83 -2.53
N PHE A 113 20.72 -0.36 -1.89
CA PHE A 113 20.43 -0.67 -0.50
C PHE A 113 20.17 -2.17 -0.29
N MET A 114 19.32 -2.79 -1.13
CA MET A 114 19.02 -4.21 -1.06
C MET A 114 20.29 -5.06 -1.22
N GLN A 115 21.09 -4.77 -2.25
CA GLN A 115 22.34 -5.49 -2.55
C GLN A 115 23.36 -5.35 -1.43
N ASN A 116 23.62 -4.13 -0.96
CA ASN A 116 24.64 -3.87 0.08
C ASN A 116 24.29 -4.51 1.43
N ASN A 117 23.01 -4.78 1.69
CA ASN A 117 22.54 -5.41 2.94
C ASN A 117 22.18 -6.89 2.76
N GLY A 118 22.28 -7.44 1.56
CA GLY A 118 21.96 -8.85 1.28
C GLY A 118 20.48 -9.18 1.43
N TYR A 119 19.58 -8.20 1.27
CA TYR A 119 18.14 -8.43 1.33
C TYR A 119 17.62 -9.02 0.03
N THR A 120 16.75 -10.03 0.17
CA THR A 120 16.19 -10.80 -0.94
C THR A 120 14.65 -10.77 -0.99
N PHE A 121 14.01 -10.17 0.00
CA PHE A 121 12.55 -10.07 0.03
C PHE A 121 12.00 -9.37 -1.22
N PRO A 122 10.81 -9.80 -1.73
CA PRO A 122 10.15 -9.13 -2.83
C PRO A 122 9.87 -7.66 -2.49
N SER A 123 10.37 -6.75 -3.31
CA SER A 123 10.17 -5.31 -3.12
C SER A 123 9.68 -4.67 -4.41
N ALA A 124 8.90 -3.59 -4.30
CA ALA A 124 8.47 -2.78 -5.41
C ALA A 124 8.72 -1.31 -5.10
N LEU A 125 8.94 -0.50 -6.14
CA LEU A 125 9.17 0.93 -6.00
C LEU A 125 7.88 1.71 -6.30
N ASP A 126 7.44 2.52 -5.35
CA ASP A 126 6.38 3.52 -5.51
C ASP A 126 6.99 4.93 -5.54
N GLU A 127 7.80 5.20 -6.59
CA GLU A 127 8.52 6.47 -6.72
C GLU A 127 7.60 7.70 -6.68
N PRO A 128 6.45 7.71 -7.39
CA PRO A 128 5.54 8.85 -7.33
C PRO A 128 4.66 8.89 -6.08
N GLY A 129 4.73 7.87 -5.21
CA GLY A 129 3.95 7.78 -3.98
C GLY A 129 2.45 7.56 -4.17
N LYS A 130 2.02 7.12 -5.36
CA LYS A 130 0.59 6.91 -5.67
C LYS A 130 -0.04 5.81 -4.84
N VAL A 131 0.67 4.70 -4.66
CA VAL A 131 0.19 3.58 -3.86
C VAL A 131 0.17 3.95 -2.39
N ALA A 132 1.24 4.57 -1.89
CA ALA A 132 1.27 5.08 -0.52
C ALA A 132 0.11 6.05 -0.24
N MET A 133 -0.18 6.96 -1.18
CA MET A 133 -1.30 7.90 -1.06
C MET A 133 -2.66 7.19 -1.08
N ALA A 134 -2.87 6.22 -1.98
CA ALA A 134 -4.10 5.44 -2.05
C ALA A 134 -4.35 4.64 -0.77
N TYR A 135 -3.27 4.15 -0.13
CA TYR A 135 -3.30 3.46 1.16
C TYR A 135 -3.24 4.41 2.36
N GLY A 136 -3.32 5.73 2.16
CA GLY A 136 -3.30 6.71 3.25
C GLY A 136 -2.06 6.63 4.14
N ILE A 137 -0.92 6.21 3.59
CA ILE A 137 0.33 6.05 4.34
C ILE A 137 0.88 7.43 4.71
N GLN A 138 0.86 7.75 6.00
CA GLN A 138 1.36 9.02 6.53
C GLN A 138 2.77 8.91 7.09
N GLY A 139 3.29 7.69 7.24
CA GLY A 139 4.63 7.45 7.78
C GLY A 139 5.07 6.00 7.57
N VAL A 140 6.37 5.80 7.62
CA VAL A 140 7.01 4.48 7.49
C VAL A 140 7.85 4.16 8.73
N PRO A 141 7.93 2.86 9.10
CA PRO A 141 7.30 1.72 8.46
C PRO A 141 5.80 1.63 8.74
N THR A 142 5.04 1.12 7.80
CA THR A 142 3.63 0.73 8.00
C THR A 142 3.39 -0.63 7.35
N SER A 143 2.80 -1.55 8.10
CA SER A 143 2.50 -2.91 7.65
C SER A 143 1.00 -3.15 7.63
N ILE A 144 0.52 -3.78 6.55
CA ILE A 144 -0.90 -4.06 6.33
C ILE A 144 -1.05 -5.54 5.97
N LEU A 145 -1.98 -6.25 6.62
CA LEU A 145 -2.42 -7.56 6.18
C LEU A 145 -3.69 -7.42 5.36
N ILE A 146 -3.71 -8.07 4.20
CA ILE A 146 -4.84 -8.06 3.27
C ILE A 146 -5.32 -9.49 3.08
N SER A 147 -6.63 -9.70 3.14
CA SER A 147 -7.25 -11.02 3.00
C SER A 147 -7.13 -11.56 1.57
N PRO A 148 -7.36 -12.88 1.36
CA PRO A 148 -7.43 -13.50 0.03
C PRO A 148 -8.44 -12.84 -0.92
N GLU A 149 -9.46 -12.17 -0.37
CA GLU A 149 -10.52 -11.46 -1.11
C GLU A 149 -10.18 -9.98 -1.35
N GLY A 150 -9.02 -9.50 -0.87
CA GLY A 150 -8.57 -8.12 -1.04
C GLY A 150 -9.14 -7.14 -0.02
N ARG A 151 -9.45 -7.58 1.21
CA ARG A 151 -9.87 -6.70 2.31
C ARG A 151 -8.78 -6.51 3.33
N ILE A 152 -8.70 -5.32 3.90
CA ILE A 152 -7.78 -5.01 4.99
C ILE A 152 -8.15 -5.86 6.23
N LEU A 153 -7.20 -6.61 6.75
CA LEU A 153 -7.35 -7.41 7.96
C LEU A 153 -6.81 -6.69 9.19
N LYS A 154 -5.56 -6.21 9.09
CA LYS A 154 -4.86 -5.53 10.18
C LYS A 154 -3.97 -4.43 9.60
N ILE A 155 -3.77 -3.36 10.35
CA ILE A 155 -2.82 -2.28 10.03
C ILE A 155 -1.94 -2.07 11.26
N GLN A 156 -0.64 -1.96 11.05
CA GLN A 156 0.34 -1.59 12.06
C GLN A 156 1.18 -0.42 11.57
N VAL A 157 1.05 0.72 12.20
CA VAL A 157 1.89 1.89 11.97
C VAL A 157 3.06 1.85 12.94
N GLY A 158 4.26 2.14 12.44
CA GLY A 158 5.50 2.09 13.21
C GLY A 158 6.16 0.70 13.22
N MET A 159 7.41 0.71 13.66
CA MET A 159 8.28 -0.47 13.71
C MET A 159 7.73 -1.54 14.66
N MET A 160 7.79 -2.79 14.25
CA MET A 160 7.54 -3.97 15.09
C MET A 160 8.85 -4.62 15.55
N SER A 161 8.92 -5.01 16.80
CA SER A 161 9.91 -5.98 17.26
C SER A 161 9.58 -7.36 16.69
N GLN A 162 10.55 -8.30 16.73
CA GLN A 162 10.34 -9.68 16.28
C GLN A 162 9.09 -10.32 16.90
N LYS A 163 8.91 -10.17 18.22
CA LYS A 163 7.74 -10.71 18.92
C LYS A 163 6.41 -10.08 18.48
N GLN A 164 6.42 -8.77 18.18
CA GLN A 164 5.23 -8.08 17.68
C GLN A 164 4.88 -8.53 16.26
N LEU A 165 5.90 -8.70 15.40
CA LEU A 165 5.71 -9.21 14.04
C LEU A 165 5.13 -10.62 14.06
N GLU A 166 5.69 -11.53 14.87
CA GLU A 166 5.17 -12.89 15.05
C GLU A 166 3.70 -12.90 15.48
N LYS A 167 3.35 -12.07 16.46
CA LYS A 167 1.96 -11.90 16.89
C LYS A 167 1.06 -11.30 15.79
N PHE A 168 1.58 -10.37 15.01
CA PHE A 168 0.82 -9.70 13.95
C PHE A 168 0.39 -10.68 12.86
N VAL A 169 1.25 -11.66 12.53
CA VAL A 169 1.02 -12.64 11.46
C VAL A 169 0.55 -14.03 11.95
N ALA A 170 0.42 -14.24 13.26
CA ALA A 170 0.21 -15.57 13.86
C ALA A 170 -0.98 -16.34 13.28
N ASP A 171 -2.09 -15.66 12.96
CA ASP A 171 -3.33 -16.28 12.47
C ASP A 171 -3.24 -16.68 10.98
N TYR A 172 -2.17 -16.32 10.27
CA TYR A 172 -2.09 -16.37 8.81
C TYR A 172 -0.86 -17.13 8.26
N GLN A 173 -0.09 -17.80 9.13
CA GLN A 173 1.09 -18.62 8.74
C GLN A 173 0.75 -20.09 8.54
#